data_d4295a88dab09c36d369f80f1cb8ca86
#
_entry.id   d4295a88dab09c36d369f80f1cb8ca86
#
_cell.length_a   1.000
_cell.length_b   1.000
_cell.length_c   1.000
_cell.angle_alpha   90.00
_cell.angle_beta   90.00
_cell.angle_gamma   90.00
#
_symmetry.space_group_name_H-M   'P 1'
#
loop_
_entity.id
_entity.type
_entity.pdbx_description
1 polymer ?
#
loop_
_entity_poly.entity_id
_entity_poly.type
_entity_poly.pdbx_seq_one_letter_code
_entity_poly.pdbx_strand_id
1 'polypeptide(L)'
;MYRTHTCGELRIENVGETVSICGWVQKTRDKGFMLFADVRDRYGVTQLLLTEEKTDADLFAKARTLGREYVVKVTGVVAERSSKNPKMPTGDVEIEVTGLEILNESKTPPFTIEEESDGGDDIRMKYRYLDLRRPNIQNNIIFRSQLAIETRKYLAEQGFIEVETPVLIKSTPEGARDFVVPSRMNPGQFYVLPQSPQTFKQLLMVSGLDKYFQIVKCFRDEDLRADRQPEFTQIDCEMSFVTRDDILATFEGLTKYLFKATLGIDLPDFPVMQYDDAMRLYGSDKPDTRFDMHFVELNDVAKGKGFPVFDSAELVVGINAKGQAGAYSNKDIKKLTSWMQRPQIGAKGLVYVKVNGDGTFKSSVGKFYSDEDLAVWAEKFGAEAGDMLLILSGETDKVRKQLNELRLEMGTRMGLRKQGEFKPLWVVDFPLLEWDEDSNRFHAMHHPFTSPKPEDQHKMASTDHEVLKNLKANAYDLVINGWEIGGGSIRIHDRDLQSRNFDLLGFTKEEAEAQFGFLMGAFEYGAPPHGGIAFGFDRLCSIMQGTTSIRDFIAFPKNNQGRDVMIDAPSPVDLEQLEELSLALDVKE
;
A
#
# COMPACT_ATOMS: atom_id res chain seq x y z
N MET A 1 15.74 8.50 -37.77
CA MET A 1 15.70 8.27 -36.32
C MET A 1 16.43 9.43 -35.65
N TYR A 2 15.93 9.98 -34.54
CA TYR A 2 16.56 11.15 -33.91
C TYR A 2 17.87 10.81 -33.17
N ARG A 3 18.01 9.59 -32.67
CA ARG A 3 19.15 9.13 -31.90
C ARG A 3 19.63 7.75 -32.34
N THR A 4 20.94 7.51 -32.23
CA THR A 4 21.57 6.19 -32.42
C THR A 4 21.69 5.43 -31.11
N HIS A 5 21.92 6.15 -29.99
CA HIS A 5 22.08 5.61 -28.64
C HIS A 5 21.25 6.39 -27.63
N THR A 6 20.91 5.75 -26.52
CA THR A 6 20.34 6.43 -25.34
C THR A 6 21.44 7.10 -24.52
N CYS A 7 21.05 7.98 -23.57
CA CYS A 7 22.01 8.66 -22.70
C CYS A 7 22.63 7.74 -21.63
N GLY A 8 22.20 6.48 -21.54
CA GLY A 8 22.72 5.51 -20.57
C GLY A 8 23.57 4.38 -21.16
N GLU A 9 23.65 4.26 -22.48
CA GLU A 9 24.26 3.09 -23.15
C GLU A 9 25.74 3.17 -23.37
N LEU A 10 26.31 4.37 -23.52
CA LEU A 10 27.71 4.53 -23.94
C LEU A 10 28.69 4.01 -22.88
N ARG A 11 29.70 3.28 -23.36
CA ARG A 11 30.79 2.71 -22.57
C ARG A 11 32.13 2.96 -23.25
N ILE A 12 33.21 2.51 -22.61
CA ILE A 12 34.58 2.66 -23.13
C ILE A 12 34.79 2.01 -24.51
N GLU A 13 34.03 0.96 -24.79
CA GLU A 13 34.06 0.25 -26.07
C GLU A 13 33.55 1.09 -27.23
N ASN A 14 32.76 2.12 -26.95
CA ASN A 14 32.22 3.03 -27.97
C ASN A 14 33.19 4.19 -28.32
N VAL A 15 34.36 4.28 -27.69
CA VAL A 15 35.32 5.38 -27.97
C VAL A 15 35.73 5.36 -29.44
N GLY A 16 35.63 6.53 -30.09
CA GLY A 16 35.87 6.72 -31.51
C GLY A 16 34.63 6.60 -32.40
N GLU A 17 33.49 6.14 -31.85
CA GLU A 17 32.25 6.08 -32.61
C GLU A 17 31.59 7.46 -32.72
N THR A 18 31.00 7.74 -33.87
CA THR A 18 30.13 8.92 -34.06
C THR A 18 28.71 8.54 -33.69
N VAL A 19 28.17 9.21 -32.66
CA VAL A 19 26.85 8.91 -32.10
C VAL A 19 25.95 10.14 -32.12
N SER A 20 24.63 9.89 -32.08
CA SER A 20 23.62 10.90 -31.83
C SER A 20 22.79 10.49 -30.62
N ILE A 21 22.66 11.39 -29.65
CA ILE A 21 21.78 11.23 -28.48
C ILE A 21 20.74 12.35 -28.42
N CYS A 22 19.62 12.09 -27.77
CA CYS A 22 18.59 13.08 -27.49
C CYS A 22 18.16 12.98 -26.03
N GLY A 23 17.96 14.13 -25.41
CA GLY A 23 17.55 14.17 -24.00
C GLY A 23 17.35 15.59 -23.49
N TRP A 24 17.22 15.70 -22.19
CA TRP A 24 17.09 16.97 -21.48
C TRP A 24 18.42 17.38 -20.89
N VAL A 25 18.77 18.66 -21.05
CA VAL A 25 19.97 19.25 -20.41
C VAL A 25 19.74 19.34 -18.90
N GLN A 26 20.45 18.52 -18.14
CA GLN A 26 20.33 18.51 -16.69
C GLN A 26 21.15 19.62 -16.04
N LYS A 27 22.40 19.80 -16.51
CA LYS A 27 23.35 20.76 -15.94
C LYS A 27 24.36 21.21 -16.99
N THR A 28 24.74 22.46 -16.94
CA THR A 28 25.85 23.04 -17.73
C THR A 28 26.96 23.57 -16.83
N ARG A 29 28.20 23.49 -17.26
CA ARG A 29 29.40 24.00 -16.55
C ARG A 29 30.30 24.69 -17.56
N ASP A 30 30.20 26.02 -17.62
CA ASP A 30 31.06 26.84 -18.45
C ASP A 30 32.39 27.18 -17.71
N LYS A 31 33.50 26.84 -18.33
CA LYS A 31 34.88 27.10 -17.84
C LYS A 31 35.64 28.12 -18.72
N GLY A 32 34.91 28.86 -19.54
CA GLY A 32 35.44 29.80 -20.50
C GLY A 32 35.82 29.11 -21.81
N PHE A 33 36.97 28.45 -21.87
CA PHE A 33 37.45 27.72 -23.05
C PHE A 33 36.87 26.30 -23.22
N MET A 34 36.16 25.80 -22.23
CA MET A 34 35.45 24.50 -22.26
C MET A 34 34.05 24.64 -21.69
N LEU A 35 33.11 23.98 -22.32
CA LEU A 35 31.75 23.80 -21.84
C LEU A 35 31.44 22.33 -21.65
N PHE A 36 30.98 21.98 -20.47
CA PHE A 36 30.41 20.68 -20.19
C PHE A 36 28.90 20.79 -20.04
N ALA A 37 28.15 19.84 -20.62
CA ALA A 37 26.72 19.70 -20.37
C ALA A 37 26.39 18.23 -20.10
N ASP A 38 25.57 17.99 -19.09
CA ASP A 38 25.04 16.67 -18.80
C ASP A 38 23.66 16.57 -19.45
N VAL A 39 23.47 15.61 -20.36
CA VAL A 39 22.20 15.33 -21.04
C VAL A 39 21.67 14.01 -20.54
N ARG A 40 20.40 13.99 -20.13
CA ARG A 40 19.75 12.78 -19.60
C ARG A 40 18.52 12.39 -20.41
N ASP A 41 18.27 11.11 -20.41
CA ASP A 41 16.98 10.52 -20.75
C ASP A 41 16.56 9.54 -19.65
N ARG A 42 15.57 8.69 -19.88
CA ARG A 42 15.14 7.70 -18.87
C ARG A 42 16.17 6.58 -18.62
N TYR A 43 17.16 6.42 -19.49
CA TYR A 43 18.15 5.34 -19.43
C TYR A 43 19.43 5.76 -18.73
N GLY A 44 19.67 7.06 -18.62
CA GLY A 44 20.86 7.56 -17.94
C GLY A 44 21.24 8.98 -18.32
N VAL A 45 22.50 9.30 -18.05
CA VAL A 45 23.10 10.63 -18.26
C VAL A 45 24.40 10.45 -19.01
N THR A 46 24.65 11.28 -20.03
CA THR A 46 25.93 11.36 -20.72
C THR A 46 26.46 12.78 -20.67
N GLN A 47 27.77 12.93 -20.38
CA GLN A 47 28.43 14.22 -20.41
C GLN A 47 28.81 14.57 -21.84
N LEU A 48 28.57 15.83 -22.19
CA LEU A 48 29.03 16.47 -23.43
C LEU A 48 30.26 17.33 -23.11
N LEU A 49 31.22 17.36 -24.06
CA LEU A 49 32.34 18.25 -24.04
C LEU A 49 32.38 19.07 -25.33
N LEU A 50 32.51 20.40 -25.15
CA LEU A 50 32.82 21.35 -26.22
C LEU A 50 34.04 22.16 -25.80
N THR A 51 34.97 22.37 -26.70
CA THR A 51 36.17 23.19 -26.45
C THR A 51 36.30 24.23 -27.55
N GLU A 52 36.72 25.44 -27.22
CA GLU A 52 36.95 26.52 -28.22
C GLU A 52 37.94 26.11 -29.30
N GLU A 53 38.90 25.22 -28.98
CA GLU A 53 39.92 24.76 -29.92
C GLU A 53 39.37 23.80 -31.00
N LYS A 54 38.44 22.89 -30.60
CA LYS A 54 37.97 21.80 -31.47
C LYS A 54 36.54 22.04 -32.02
N THR A 55 35.78 22.97 -31.43
CA THR A 55 34.37 23.19 -31.76
C THR A 55 34.24 24.47 -32.59
N ASP A 56 33.42 24.42 -33.64
CA ASP A 56 33.06 25.60 -34.42
C ASP A 56 32.50 26.70 -33.51
N ALA A 57 32.88 27.98 -33.80
CA ALA A 57 32.58 29.12 -32.93
C ALA A 57 31.05 29.33 -32.79
N ASP A 58 30.24 29.13 -33.85
CA ASP A 58 28.79 29.31 -33.80
C ASP A 58 28.15 28.15 -32.96
N LEU A 59 28.68 26.95 -33.09
CA LEU A 59 28.23 25.79 -32.33
C LEU A 59 28.58 25.97 -30.82
N PHE A 60 29.77 26.48 -30.52
CA PHE A 60 30.19 26.76 -29.14
C PHE A 60 29.38 27.90 -28.53
N ALA A 61 29.11 28.96 -29.27
CA ALA A 61 28.24 30.06 -28.84
C ALA A 61 26.79 29.54 -28.58
N LYS A 62 26.28 28.70 -29.46
CA LYS A 62 24.96 28.04 -29.29
C LYS A 62 24.92 27.17 -28.03
N ALA A 63 25.96 26.42 -27.76
CA ALA A 63 26.01 25.56 -26.58
C ALA A 63 25.99 26.38 -25.26
N ARG A 64 26.53 27.59 -25.26
CA ARG A 64 26.47 28.52 -24.11
C ARG A 64 25.04 28.99 -23.78
N THR A 65 24.10 28.92 -24.75
CA THR A 65 22.71 29.30 -24.50
C THR A 65 21.89 28.17 -23.85
N LEU A 66 22.46 26.98 -23.66
CA LEU A 66 21.75 25.84 -23.12
C LEU A 66 21.27 26.11 -21.68
N GLY A 67 19.97 26.09 -21.48
CA GLY A 67 19.32 26.16 -20.19
C GLY A 67 18.96 24.77 -19.64
N ARG A 68 18.69 24.70 -18.33
CA ARG A 68 18.16 23.47 -17.70
C ARG A 68 16.87 23.05 -18.40
N GLU A 69 16.72 21.72 -18.57
CA GLU A 69 15.54 21.06 -19.17
C GLU A 69 15.31 21.41 -20.65
N TYR A 70 16.25 22.09 -21.34
CA TYR A 70 16.20 22.20 -22.80
C TYR A 70 16.27 20.81 -23.42
N VAL A 71 15.43 20.55 -24.41
CA VAL A 71 15.46 19.30 -25.17
C VAL A 71 16.42 19.46 -26.33
N VAL A 72 17.41 18.58 -26.38
CA VAL A 72 18.50 18.69 -27.38
C VAL A 72 18.69 17.37 -28.13
N LYS A 73 19.11 17.51 -29.39
CA LYS A 73 19.78 16.46 -30.15
C LYS A 73 21.24 16.83 -30.31
N VAL A 74 22.10 15.91 -29.93
CA VAL A 74 23.56 16.10 -29.96
C VAL A 74 24.18 15.02 -30.83
N THR A 75 25.07 15.41 -31.71
CA THR A 75 25.92 14.53 -32.50
C THR A 75 27.36 14.78 -32.14
N GLY A 76 28.16 13.74 -32.02
CA GLY A 76 29.57 13.89 -31.69
C GLY A 76 30.30 12.56 -31.65
N VAL A 77 31.59 12.62 -31.35
CA VAL A 77 32.45 11.46 -31.22
C VAL A 77 32.58 11.09 -29.75
N VAL A 78 32.43 9.83 -29.43
CA VAL A 78 32.65 9.31 -28.06
C VAL A 78 34.15 9.34 -27.75
N ALA A 79 34.49 9.99 -26.67
CA ALA A 79 35.88 10.11 -26.16
C ALA A 79 35.98 9.58 -24.72
N GLU A 80 37.14 9.09 -24.35
CA GLU A 80 37.45 8.73 -22.97
C GLU A 80 37.59 9.99 -22.12
N ARG A 81 36.94 10.03 -20.96
CA ARG A 81 37.02 11.18 -20.04
C ARG A 81 38.38 11.26 -19.39
N SER A 82 38.93 12.46 -19.35
CA SER A 82 40.14 12.76 -18.59
C SER A 82 39.96 12.58 -17.06
N SER A 83 38.73 12.81 -16.57
CA SER A 83 38.37 12.60 -15.17
C SER A 83 37.13 11.71 -15.11
N LYS A 84 37.35 10.42 -14.83
CA LYS A 84 36.31 9.40 -14.76
C LYS A 84 35.39 9.61 -13.55
N ASN A 85 34.10 9.32 -13.72
CA ASN A 85 33.11 9.41 -12.64
C ASN A 85 32.49 8.03 -12.36
N PRO A 86 32.94 7.29 -11.34
CA PRO A 86 32.44 5.95 -11.03
C PRO A 86 30.98 5.92 -10.54
N LYS A 87 30.38 7.08 -10.27
CA LYS A 87 28.97 7.18 -9.85
C LYS A 87 27.99 7.13 -11.03
N MET A 88 28.48 7.17 -12.26
CA MET A 88 27.66 7.14 -13.46
C MET A 88 28.04 5.93 -14.33
N PRO A 89 27.08 5.16 -14.86
CA PRO A 89 27.40 4.05 -15.78
C PRO A 89 28.18 4.48 -17.04
N THR A 90 27.95 5.72 -17.50
CA THR A 90 28.66 6.35 -18.65
C THR A 90 29.85 7.19 -18.19
N GLY A 91 30.27 7.09 -16.94
CA GLY A 91 31.23 8.00 -16.33
C GLY A 91 32.68 7.86 -16.85
N ASP A 92 32.98 6.84 -17.63
CA ASP A 92 34.29 6.67 -18.29
C ASP A 92 34.40 7.42 -19.62
N VAL A 93 33.26 7.81 -20.22
CA VAL A 93 33.20 8.43 -21.54
C VAL A 93 32.44 9.76 -21.52
N GLU A 94 32.69 10.56 -22.55
CA GLU A 94 31.99 11.80 -22.87
C GLU A 94 31.83 11.92 -24.37
N ILE A 95 30.97 12.81 -24.85
CA ILE A 95 30.81 13.08 -26.29
C ILE A 95 31.50 14.40 -26.60
N GLU A 96 32.54 14.38 -27.45
CA GLU A 96 33.09 15.58 -28.11
C GLU A 96 32.08 15.99 -29.18
N VAL A 97 31.38 17.10 -28.95
CA VAL A 97 30.23 17.53 -29.75
C VAL A 97 30.64 18.10 -31.09
N THR A 98 30.09 17.59 -32.18
CA THR A 98 30.26 18.08 -33.54
C THR A 98 28.99 18.72 -34.11
N GLY A 99 27.84 18.48 -33.49
CA GLY A 99 26.54 19.05 -33.87
C GLY A 99 25.59 19.15 -32.68
N LEU A 100 24.85 20.26 -32.61
CA LEU A 100 23.87 20.55 -31.56
C LEU A 100 22.62 21.17 -32.18
N GLU A 101 21.49 20.54 -31.93
CA GLU A 101 20.16 21.05 -32.29
C GLU A 101 19.34 21.23 -31.00
N ILE A 102 18.85 22.43 -30.75
CA ILE A 102 17.89 22.69 -29.68
C ILE A 102 16.52 22.34 -30.25
N LEU A 103 15.94 21.22 -29.81
CA LEU A 103 14.63 20.76 -30.27
C LEU A 103 13.50 21.55 -29.61
N ASN A 104 13.70 21.93 -28.34
CA ASN A 104 12.78 22.78 -27.62
C ASN A 104 13.47 23.45 -26.42
N GLU A 105 13.12 24.67 -26.14
CA GLU A 105 13.57 25.42 -24.97
C GLU A 105 12.68 25.11 -23.78
N SER A 106 13.18 25.38 -22.58
CA SER A 106 12.42 25.21 -21.34
C SER A 106 12.51 26.48 -20.48
N LYS A 107 11.41 26.78 -19.81
CA LYS A 107 11.46 27.69 -18.67
C LYS A 107 12.23 27.04 -17.51
N THR A 108 12.77 27.85 -16.60
CA THR A 108 13.35 27.34 -15.37
C THR A 108 12.31 26.51 -14.59
N PRO A 109 12.57 25.22 -14.28
CA PRO A 109 11.63 24.41 -13.51
C PRO A 109 11.32 25.03 -12.15
N PRO A 110 10.09 24.84 -11.63
CA PRO A 110 9.70 25.39 -10.34
C PRO A 110 10.31 24.65 -9.13
N PHE A 111 11.02 23.56 -9.37
CA PHE A 111 11.79 22.79 -8.39
C PHE A 111 12.93 22.03 -9.06
N THR A 112 13.87 21.53 -8.27
CA THR A 112 15.02 20.77 -8.74
C THR A 112 14.60 19.36 -9.18
N ILE A 113 14.94 18.98 -10.43
CA ILE A 113 14.64 17.66 -11.01
C ILE A 113 15.83 16.71 -10.72
N GLU A 114 15.99 16.37 -9.46
CA GLU A 114 17.03 15.47 -8.94
C GLU A 114 16.38 14.49 -7.96
N GLU A 115 17.14 13.52 -7.46
CA GLU A 115 16.64 12.54 -6.51
C GLU A 115 16.09 13.22 -5.25
N GLU A 116 16.84 14.17 -4.69
CA GLU A 116 16.36 15.09 -3.66
C GLU A 116 15.85 16.37 -4.33
N SER A 117 14.64 16.79 -3.98
CA SER A 117 13.99 17.96 -4.55
C SER A 117 13.65 18.96 -3.45
N ASP A 118 13.81 20.26 -3.78
CA ASP A 118 13.36 21.39 -2.97
C ASP A 118 11.88 21.73 -3.12
N GLY A 119 11.15 21.00 -4.01
CA GLY A 119 9.72 21.15 -4.23
C GLY A 119 8.87 20.45 -3.17
N GLY A 120 7.95 21.18 -2.53
CA GLY A 120 6.91 20.61 -1.68
C GLY A 120 5.89 19.77 -2.48
N ASP A 121 5.09 18.96 -1.79
CA ASP A 121 4.12 18.04 -2.43
C ASP A 121 3.18 18.75 -3.40
N ASP A 122 2.62 19.90 -3.02
CA ASP A 122 1.64 20.61 -3.86
C ASP A 122 2.22 21.06 -5.20
N ILE A 123 3.45 21.60 -5.20
CA ILE A 123 4.09 22.07 -6.43
C ILE A 123 4.54 20.88 -7.29
N ARG A 124 5.00 19.79 -6.70
CA ARG A 124 5.35 18.57 -7.41
C ARG A 124 4.12 17.92 -8.05
N MET A 125 2.98 17.91 -7.37
CA MET A 125 1.73 17.41 -7.93
C MET A 125 1.19 18.31 -9.05
N LYS A 126 1.30 19.63 -8.92
CA LYS A 126 0.90 20.57 -9.97
C LYS A 126 1.75 20.42 -11.24
N TYR A 127 3.03 20.18 -11.10
CA TYR A 127 3.96 19.96 -12.22
C TYR A 127 4.39 18.49 -12.28
N ARG A 128 3.44 17.56 -12.12
CA ARG A 128 3.73 16.12 -12.01
C ARG A 128 4.53 15.57 -13.19
N TYR A 129 4.34 16.09 -14.39
CA TYR A 129 5.15 15.73 -15.56
C TYR A 129 6.65 16.10 -15.42
N LEU A 130 7.01 17.08 -14.58
CA LEU A 130 8.40 17.35 -14.21
C LEU A 130 8.88 16.44 -13.07
N ASP A 131 8.03 16.20 -12.08
CA ASP A 131 8.34 15.29 -10.96
C ASP A 131 8.60 13.86 -11.47
N LEU A 132 7.87 13.41 -12.50
CA LEU A 132 8.10 12.12 -13.18
C LEU A 132 9.46 12.02 -13.90
N ARG A 133 10.19 13.13 -14.09
CA ARG A 133 11.56 13.11 -14.61
C ARG A 133 12.60 12.83 -13.52
N ARG A 134 12.23 12.94 -12.24
CA ARG A 134 13.14 12.65 -11.13
C ARG A 134 13.45 11.16 -11.08
N PRO A 135 14.73 10.76 -10.89
CA PRO A 135 15.14 9.36 -11.01
C PRO A 135 14.36 8.40 -10.10
N ASN A 136 14.14 8.79 -8.84
CA ASN A 136 13.40 7.96 -7.88
C ASN A 136 11.95 7.72 -8.30
N ILE A 137 11.23 8.77 -8.74
CA ILE A 137 9.83 8.64 -9.17
C ILE A 137 9.75 7.88 -10.49
N GLN A 138 10.65 8.18 -11.44
CA GLN A 138 10.71 7.47 -12.71
C GLN A 138 10.98 5.97 -12.52
N ASN A 139 11.93 5.61 -11.64
CA ASN A 139 12.26 4.23 -11.31
C ASN A 139 11.07 3.51 -10.67
N ASN A 140 10.27 4.17 -9.84
CA ASN A 140 9.05 3.60 -9.27
C ASN A 140 8.03 3.23 -10.34
N ILE A 141 7.83 4.09 -11.35
CA ILE A 141 6.91 3.81 -12.46
C ILE A 141 7.45 2.67 -13.35
N ILE A 142 8.77 2.63 -13.59
CA ILE A 142 9.42 1.53 -14.33
C ILE A 142 9.28 0.22 -13.56
N PHE A 143 9.56 0.22 -12.26
CA PHE A 143 9.38 -0.94 -11.39
C PHE A 143 7.94 -1.46 -11.41
N ARG A 144 6.95 -0.55 -11.28
CA ARG A 144 5.53 -0.90 -11.40
C ARG A 144 5.21 -1.59 -12.72
N SER A 145 5.76 -1.09 -13.83
CA SER A 145 5.56 -1.69 -15.15
C SER A 145 6.15 -3.10 -15.22
N GLN A 146 7.38 -3.30 -14.71
CA GLN A 146 8.02 -4.61 -14.65
C GLN A 146 7.22 -5.60 -13.81
N LEU A 147 6.78 -5.18 -12.61
CA LEU A 147 5.97 -5.99 -11.72
C LEU A 147 4.65 -6.44 -12.38
N ALA A 148 3.99 -5.55 -13.15
CA ALA A 148 2.79 -5.89 -13.89
C ALA A 148 3.05 -6.93 -14.99
N ILE A 149 4.17 -6.82 -15.70
CA ILE A 149 4.57 -7.77 -16.73
C ILE A 149 4.85 -9.15 -16.13
N GLU A 150 5.62 -9.20 -15.03
CA GLU A 150 5.94 -10.47 -14.37
C GLU A 150 4.70 -11.10 -13.72
N THR A 151 3.76 -10.31 -13.22
CA THR A 151 2.47 -10.80 -12.71
C THR A 151 1.69 -11.52 -13.83
N ARG A 152 1.56 -10.90 -15.01
CA ARG A 152 0.86 -11.49 -16.15
C ARG A 152 1.54 -12.78 -16.62
N LYS A 153 2.86 -12.78 -16.68
CA LYS A 153 3.63 -13.94 -17.08
C LYS A 153 3.39 -15.13 -16.15
N TYR A 154 3.56 -14.94 -14.85
CA TYR A 154 3.34 -15.99 -13.87
C TYR A 154 1.91 -16.53 -13.92
N LEU A 155 0.90 -15.66 -13.89
CA LEU A 155 -0.50 -16.09 -13.87
C LEU A 155 -0.88 -16.81 -15.17
N ALA A 156 -0.42 -16.35 -16.34
CA ALA A 156 -0.65 -17.03 -17.59
C ALA A 156 0.00 -18.42 -17.62
N GLU A 157 1.21 -18.57 -17.08
CA GLU A 157 1.90 -19.88 -16.96
C GLU A 157 1.16 -20.84 -15.99
N GLN A 158 0.42 -20.29 -15.02
CA GLN A 158 -0.45 -21.07 -14.12
C GLN A 158 -1.86 -21.34 -14.70
N GLY A 159 -2.10 -20.97 -15.95
CA GLY A 159 -3.36 -21.22 -16.67
C GLY A 159 -4.47 -20.23 -16.37
N PHE A 160 -4.17 -19.07 -15.80
CA PHE A 160 -5.14 -17.99 -15.64
C PHE A 160 -5.40 -17.26 -16.95
N ILE A 161 -6.63 -16.83 -17.16
CA ILE A 161 -7.06 -16.03 -18.30
C ILE A 161 -7.29 -14.58 -17.81
N GLU A 162 -6.61 -13.62 -18.48
CA GLU A 162 -6.87 -12.19 -18.22
C GLU A 162 -8.17 -11.78 -18.93
N VAL A 163 -9.17 -11.33 -18.16
CA VAL A 163 -10.48 -10.92 -18.70
C VAL A 163 -10.82 -9.54 -18.17
N GLU A 164 -11.11 -8.61 -19.08
CA GLU A 164 -11.60 -7.28 -18.73
C GLU A 164 -13.07 -7.33 -18.32
N THR A 165 -13.39 -6.70 -17.20
CA THR A 165 -14.76 -6.55 -16.71
C THR A 165 -15.28 -5.13 -16.96
N PRO A 166 -16.60 -4.90 -17.03
CA PRO A 166 -17.16 -3.57 -17.24
C PRO A 166 -16.74 -2.56 -16.16
N VAL A 167 -16.53 -1.32 -16.58
CA VAL A 167 -16.29 -0.16 -15.70
C VAL A 167 -17.59 0.58 -15.39
N LEU A 168 -18.54 0.61 -16.32
CA LEU A 168 -19.87 1.18 -16.10
C LEU A 168 -20.82 0.07 -15.64
N ILE A 169 -21.03 0.00 -14.33
CA ILE A 169 -21.81 -1.07 -13.71
C ILE A 169 -22.99 -0.52 -12.91
N LYS A 170 -23.79 -1.40 -12.33
CA LYS A 170 -24.79 -1.08 -11.34
C LYS A 170 -24.15 -1.00 -9.95
N SER A 171 -24.68 -0.15 -9.07
CA SER A 171 -24.27 -0.10 -7.66
C SER A 171 -24.38 -1.48 -7.00
N THR A 172 -23.30 -1.89 -6.38
CA THR A 172 -23.20 -3.09 -5.55
C THR A 172 -22.50 -2.70 -4.26
N PRO A 173 -23.13 -2.80 -3.09
CA PRO A 173 -22.55 -2.35 -1.84
C PRO A 173 -21.37 -3.24 -1.43
N GLU A 174 -20.17 -2.65 -1.44
CA GLU A 174 -18.91 -3.30 -1.03
C GLU A 174 -18.23 -2.56 0.13
N GLY A 175 -18.96 -1.70 0.86
CA GLY A 175 -18.50 -1.01 2.06
C GLY A 175 -18.02 0.44 1.85
N ALA A 176 -17.66 0.85 0.63
CA ALA A 176 -17.33 2.24 0.31
C ALA A 176 -18.49 2.95 -0.38
N ARG A 177 -18.42 4.29 -0.51
CA ARG A 177 -19.33 5.04 -1.36
C ARG A 177 -18.95 4.89 -2.82
N ASP A 178 -19.96 4.91 -3.70
CA ASP A 178 -19.78 4.82 -5.13
C ASP A 178 -19.51 6.17 -5.79
N PHE A 179 -18.68 6.19 -6.84
CA PHE A 179 -18.66 7.25 -7.82
C PHE A 179 -19.75 7.01 -8.85
N VAL A 180 -20.67 7.97 -9.02
CA VAL A 180 -21.82 7.83 -9.90
C VAL A 180 -21.61 8.54 -11.22
N VAL A 181 -22.09 7.93 -12.33
CA VAL A 181 -21.99 8.45 -13.69
C VAL A 181 -23.40 8.48 -14.30
N PRO A 182 -23.95 9.66 -14.64
CA PRO A 182 -25.28 9.77 -15.20
C PRO A 182 -25.37 9.17 -16.59
N SER A 183 -26.54 8.56 -16.92
CA SER A 183 -26.80 8.00 -18.24
C SER A 183 -27.65 8.96 -19.09
N ARG A 184 -27.07 9.49 -20.17
CA ARG A 184 -27.82 10.34 -21.11
C ARG A 184 -28.96 9.58 -21.81
N MET A 185 -28.74 8.30 -22.12
CA MET A 185 -29.73 7.46 -22.81
C MET A 185 -30.87 7.00 -21.91
N ASN A 186 -30.69 7.04 -20.60
CA ASN A 186 -31.68 6.61 -19.60
C ASN A 186 -31.80 7.72 -18.54
N PRO A 187 -32.58 8.78 -18.79
CA PRO A 187 -32.70 9.90 -17.87
C PRO A 187 -33.12 9.44 -16.45
N GLY A 188 -32.46 10.00 -15.43
CA GLY A 188 -32.68 9.65 -14.03
C GLY A 188 -32.03 8.32 -13.59
N GLN A 189 -31.31 7.64 -14.47
CA GLN A 189 -30.55 6.43 -14.13
C GLN A 189 -29.04 6.72 -14.20
N PHE A 190 -28.28 5.97 -13.36
CA PHE A 190 -26.85 6.15 -13.19
C PHE A 190 -26.12 4.82 -13.32
N TYR A 191 -24.96 4.86 -13.95
CA TYR A 191 -23.92 3.88 -13.73
C TYR A 191 -23.10 4.26 -12.49
N VAL A 192 -22.36 3.30 -11.97
CA VAL A 192 -21.33 3.52 -10.96
C VAL A 192 -20.00 2.96 -11.42
N LEU A 193 -18.90 3.53 -10.91
CA LEU A 193 -17.57 3.00 -11.11
C LEU A 193 -17.32 1.85 -10.11
N PRO A 194 -16.73 0.71 -10.53
CA PRO A 194 -16.64 -0.49 -9.70
C PRO A 194 -15.68 -0.30 -8.53
N GLN A 195 -16.10 -0.71 -7.33
CA GLN A 195 -15.23 -0.79 -6.16
C GLN A 195 -14.27 -1.98 -6.25
N SER A 196 -14.71 -3.05 -6.92
CA SER A 196 -13.95 -4.22 -7.34
C SER A 196 -14.73 -4.97 -8.43
N PRO A 197 -14.13 -5.91 -9.17
CA PRO A 197 -14.84 -6.76 -10.13
C PRO A 197 -15.52 -7.98 -9.48
N GLN A 198 -15.86 -7.94 -8.18
CA GLN A 198 -16.27 -9.09 -7.39
C GLN A 198 -17.42 -9.90 -8.01
N THR A 199 -18.50 -9.25 -8.41
CA THR A 199 -19.66 -9.95 -8.98
C THR A 199 -19.36 -10.54 -10.36
N PHE A 200 -18.57 -9.85 -11.17
CA PHE A 200 -18.21 -10.32 -12.51
C PHE A 200 -17.26 -11.51 -12.48
N LYS A 201 -16.25 -11.51 -11.58
CA LYS A 201 -15.35 -12.65 -11.48
C LYS A 201 -16.07 -13.91 -11.00
N GLN A 202 -17.07 -13.80 -10.13
CA GLN A 202 -17.93 -14.92 -9.75
C GLN A 202 -18.77 -15.42 -10.94
N LEU A 203 -19.32 -14.52 -11.76
CA LEU A 203 -20.00 -14.89 -13.01
C LEU A 203 -19.07 -15.58 -14.00
N LEU A 204 -17.80 -15.19 -14.08
CA LEU A 204 -16.79 -15.87 -14.92
C LEU A 204 -16.54 -17.31 -14.44
N MET A 205 -16.59 -17.56 -13.13
CA MET A 205 -16.50 -18.92 -12.59
C MET A 205 -17.73 -19.75 -12.98
N VAL A 206 -18.94 -19.19 -12.84
CA VAL A 206 -20.19 -19.83 -13.33
C VAL A 206 -20.13 -20.07 -14.84
N SER A 207 -19.46 -19.20 -15.59
CA SER A 207 -19.28 -19.35 -17.04
C SER A 207 -18.23 -20.41 -17.44
N GLY A 208 -17.57 -21.06 -16.48
CA GLY A 208 -16.61 -22.13 -16.72
C GLY A 208 -15.21 -21.69 -17.17
N LEU A 209 -14.82 -20.44 -16.90
CA LEU A 209 -13.47 -19.95 -17.23
C LEU A 209 -12.37 -20.43 -16.26
N ASP A 210 -12.73 -21.10 -15.20
CA ASP A 210 -11.91 -21.84 -14.26
C ASP A 210 -10.92 -21.01 -13.46
N LYS A 211 -10.04 -20.23 -14.12
CA LYS A 211 -9.05 -19.35 -13.50
C LYS A 211 -9.03 -18.01 -14.21
N TYR A 212 -9.40 -16.97 -13.49
CA TYR A 212 -9.46 -15.59 -13.97
C TYR A 212 -8.47 -14.71 -13.23
N PHE A 213 -7.90 -13.74 -13.93
CA PHE A 213 -7.27 -12.58 -13.31
C PHE A 213 -7.50 -11.31 -14.13
N GLN A 214 -7.28 -10.17 -13.47
CA GLN A 214 -7.25 -8.85 -14.12
C GLN A 214 -6.36 -7.90 -13.30
N ILE A 215 -5.53 -7.08 -13.98
CA ILE A 215 -4.92 -5.90 -13.35
C ILE A 215 -5.87 -4.74 -13.60
N VAL A 216 -6.72 -4.44 -12.61
CA VAL A 216 -7.94 -3.64 -12.77
C VAL A 216 -7.89 -2.35 -11.96
N LYS A 217 -8.45 -1.27 -12.52
CA LYS A 217 -8.76 -0.04 -11.78
C LYS A 217 -10.01 -0.25 -10.94
N CYS A 218 -9.91 0.14 -9.66
CA CYS A 218 -10.99 0.16 -8.69
C CYS A 218 -11.19 1.58 -8.18
N PHE A 219 -12.42 1.90 -7.79
CA PHE A 219 -12.83 3.25 -7.41
C PHE A 219 -13.58 3.22 -6.08
N ARG A 220 -13.14 4.01 -5.09
CA ARG A 220 -13.80 4.11 -3.79
C ARG A 220 -13.78 5.55 -3.31
N ASP A 221 -14.97 6.09 -3.02
CA ASP A 221 -15.11 7.43 -2.43
C ASP A 221 -15.01 7.33 -0.90
N GLU A 222 -13.78 7.27 -0.43
CA GLU A 222 -13.41 7.16 0.99
C GLU A 222 -12.47 8.29 1.41
N ASP A 223 -12.26 8.43 2.72
CA ASP A 223 -11.27 9.34 3.28
C ASP A 223 -9.85 8.99 2.78
N LEU A 224 -9.17 9.97 2.22
CA LEU A 224 -7.86 9.79 1.62
C LEU A 224 -6.75 9.84 2.68
N ARG A 225 -5.76 8.96 2.48
CA ARG A 225 -4.55 8.85 3.29
C ARG A 225 -3.35 8.63 2.39
N ALA A 226 -2.15 8.58 2.97
CA ALA A 226 -0.93 8.30 2.21
C ALA A 226 -0.95 6.95 1.47
N ASP A 227 -1.69 5.98 2.00
CA ASP A 227 -1.86 4.62 1.50
C ASP A 227 -3.24 4.36 0.83
N ARG A 228 -4.05 5.41 0.60
CA ARG A 228 -5.37 5.34 -0.04
C ARG A 228 -5.54 6.41 -1.10
N GLN A 229 -6.06 5.99 -2.25
CA GLN A 229 -6.44 6.85 -3.37
C GLN A 229 -7.87 6.53 -3.79
N PRO A 230 -8.65 7.51 -4.33
CA PRO A 230 -10.02 7.28 -4.77
C PRO A 230 -10.09 6.36 -5.99
N GLU A 231 -9.02 6.29 -6.74
CA GLU A 231 -8.78 5.33 -7.82
C GLU A 231 -7.44 4.63 -7.59
N PHE A 232 -7.44 3.32 -7.59
CA PHE A 232 -6.26 2.50 -7.33
C PHE A 232 -6.29 1.24 -8.21
N THR A 233 -5.23 0.44 -8.17
CA THR A 233 -5.12 -0.75 -9.00
C THR A 233 -5.04 -2.00 -8.13
N GLN A 234 -5.80 -3.04 -8.52
CA GLN A 234 -5.70 -4.38 -7.94
C GLN A 234 -5.17 -5.39 -8.96
N ILE A 235 -4.46 -6.41 -8.48
CA ILE A 235 -4.37 -7.69 -9.17
C ILE A 235 -5.50 -8.52 -8.59
N ASP A 236 -6.55 -8.70 -9.35
CA ASP A 236 -7.75 -9.42 -8.93
C ASP A 236 -7.78 -10.80 -9.57
N CYS A 237 -8.02 -11.84 -8.76
CA CYS A 237 -7.98 -13.23 -9.19
C CYS A 237 -9.14 -14.03 -8.61
N GLU A 238 -9.63 -15.04 -9.38
CA GLU A 238 -10.62 -15.99 -8.93
C GLU A 238 -10.36 -17.36 -9.56
N MET A 239 -10.63 -18.44 -8.81
CA MET A 239 -10.42 -19.83 -9.23
C MET A 239 -11.61 -20.70 -8.85
N SER A 240 -11.98 -21.63 -9.73
CA SER A 240 -13.01 -22.66 -9.50
C SER A 240 -12.40 -23.94 -8.96
N PHE A 241 -13.25 -24.74 -8.26
CA PHE A 241 -12.90 -26.07 -7.73
C PHE A 241 -11.69 -26.09 -6.81
N VAL A 242 -11.59 -25.08 -5.94
CA VAL A 242 -10.46 -24.87 -5.03
C VAL A 242 -10.90 -24.83 -3.58
N THR A 243 -9.98 -25.21 -2.72
CA THR A 243 -10.02 -24.99 -1.28
C THR A 243 -9.22 -23.73 -0.90
N ARG A 244 -9.31 -23.31 0.35
CA ARG A 244 -8.47 -22.23 0.87
C ARG A 244 -6.97 -22.52 0.67
N ASP A 245 -6.54 -23.72 0.97
CA ASP A 245 -5.12 -24.09 0.92
C ASP A 245 -4.57 -24.04 -0.52
N ASP A 246 -5.39 -24.35 -1.54
CA ASP A 246 -5.04 -24.17 -2.96
C ASP A 246 -4.81 -22.69 -3.30
N ILE A 247 -5.65 -21.81 -2.77
CA ILE A 247 -5.49 -20.35 -2.95
C ILE A 247 -4.21 -19.88 -2.28
N LEU A 248 -4.00 -20.24 -1.00
CA LEU A 248 -2.80 -19.82 -0.27
C LEU A 248 -1.53 -20.27 -1.00
N ALA A 249 -1.46 -21.54 -1.42
CA ALA A 249 -0.29 -22.08 -2.15
C ALA A 249 -0.05 -21.36 -3.48
N THR A 250 -1.10 -21.11 -4.27
CA THR A 250 -1.00 -20.45 -5.58
C THR A 250 -0.46 -19.03 -5.44
N PHE A 251 -0.98 -18.26 -4.49
CA PHE A 251 -0.64 -16.83 -4.36
C PHE A 251 0.59 -16.58 -3.47
N GLU A 252 0.95 -17.51 -2.61
CA GLU A 252 2.30 -17.57 -2.03
C GLU A 252 3.34 -17.75 -3.14
N GLY A 253 3.09 -18.68 -4.07
CA GLY A 253 3.93 -18.90 -5.25
C GLY A 253 4.09 -17.65 -6.11
N LEU A 254 2.99 -16.95 -6.41
CA LEU A 254 3.02 -15.66 -7.13
C LEU A 254 3.89 -14.64 -6.38
N THR A 255 3.68 -14.49 -5.08
CA THR A 255 4.40 -13.49 -4.28
C THR A 255 5.90 -13.78 -4.24
N LYS A 256 6.30 -15.03 -4.00
CA LYS A 256 7.70 -15.47 -4.03
C LYS A 256 8.33 -15.22 -5.41
N TYR A 257 7.62 -15.56 -6.48
CA TYR A 257 8.07 -15.31 -7.85
C TYR A 257 8.32 -13.82 -8.12
N LEU A 258 7.37 -12.95 -7.75
CA LEU A 258 7.49 -11.51 -7.97
C LEU A 258 8.68 -10.90 -7.24
N PHE A 259 8.91 -11.26 -5.98
CA PHE A 259 10.07 -10.80 -5.21
C PHE A 259 11.38 -11.29 -5.82
N LYS A 260 11.43 -12.54 -6.26
CA LYS A 260 12.61 -13.10 -6.92
C LYS A 260 12.89 -12.44 -8.27
N ALA A 261 11.88 -12.32 -9.12
CA ALA A 261 12.03 -11.82 -10.48
C ALA A 261 12.38 -10.32 -10.54
N THR A 262 11.86 -9.51 -9.59
CA THR A 262 12.04 -8.04 -9.65
C THR A 262 13.09 -7.50 -8.69
N LEU A 263 13.33 -8.17 -7.56
CA LEU A 263 14.28 -7.72 -6.52
C LEU A 263 15.42 -8.71 -6.28
N GLY A 264 15.36 -9.92 -6.84
CA GLY A 264 16.34 -10.98 -6.57
C GLY A 264 16.23 -11.58 -5.16
N ILE A 265 15.15 -11.33 -4.44
CA ILE A 265 14.94 -11.75 -3.05
C ILE A 265 14.17 -13.07 -3.01
N ASP A 266 14.72 -14.06 -2.31
CA ASP A 266 14.04 -15.31 -1.99
C ASP A 266 13.27 -15.15 -0.67
N LEU A 267 11.94 -15.21 -0.72
CA LEU A 267 11.10 -15.17 0.47
C LEU A 267 11.01 -16.58 1.11
N PRO A 268 10.94 -16.66 2.46
CA PRO A 268 10.67 -17.92 3.16
C PRO A 268 9.25 -18.42 2.89
N ASP A 269 8.91 -19.60 3.41
CA ASP A 269 7.51 -20.06 3.48
C ASP A 269 6.71 -19.14 4.41
N PHE A 270 5.43 -18.92 4.06
CA PHE A 270 4.59 -17.98 4.80
C PHE A 270 3.89 -18.71 5.95
N PRO A 271 4.18 -18.33 7.20
CA PRO A 271 3.44 -18.89 8.32
C PRO A 271 1.96 -18.50 8.25
N VAL A 272 1.09 -19.39 8.73
CA VAL A 272 -0.34 -19.15 8.86
C VAL A 272 -0.65 -18.81 10.31
N MET A 273 -1.27 -17.66 10.55
CA MET A 273 -1.67 -17.16 11.86
C MET A 273 -3.19 -17.04 11.93
N GLN A 274 -3.78 -17.49 13.04
CA GLN A 274 -5.20 -17.28 13.29
C GLN A 274 -5.48 -15.80 13.59
N TYR A 275 -6.60 -15.27 13.14
CA TYR A 275 -7.02 -13.91 13.46
C TYR A 275 -7.02 -13.63 14.96
N ASP A 276 -7.54 -14.56 15.76
CA ASP A 276 -7.61 -14.40 17.22
C ASP A 276 -6.21 -14.28 17.85
N ASP A 277 -5.22 -15.03 17.33
CA ASP A 277 -3.83 -14.93 17.78
C ASP A 277 -3.17 -13.62 17.31
N ALA A 278 -3.46 -13.16 16.09
CA ALA A 278 -2.98 -11.87 15.60
C ALA A 278 -3.50 -10.72 16.50
N MET A 279 -4.78 -10.75 16.83
CA MET A 279 -5.38 -9.75 17.73
C MET A 279 -4.87 -9.86 19.16
N ARG A 280 -4.68 -11.07 19.67
CA ARG A 280 -4.20 -11.31 21.05
C ARG A 280 -2.74 -10.92 21.21
N LEU A 281 -1.87 -11.28 20.26
CA LEU A 281 -0.42 -11.10 20.37
C LEU A 281 0.08 -9.75 19.84
N TYR A 282 -0.64 -9.13 18.92
CA TYR A 282 -0.20 -7.92 18.22
C TYR A 282 -1.24 -6.78 18.22
N GLY A 283 -2.51 -7.09 18.53
CA GLY A 283 -3.60 -6.10 18.50
C GLY A 283 -3.94 -5.61 17.09
N SER A 284 -3.66 -6.42 16.08
CA SER A 284 -3.88 -6.10 14.67
C SER A 284 -4.08 -7.35 13.85
N ASP A 285 -5.00 -7.30 12.90
CA ASP A 285 -5.23 -8.29 11.85
C ASP A 285 -4.09 -8.36 10.80
N LYS A 286 -3.20 -7.39 10.81
CA LYS A 286 -2.03 -7.28 9.93
C LYS A 286 -0.75 -7.02 10.73
N PRO A 287 -0.26 -8.01 11.48
CA PRO A 287 0.88 -7.83 12.38
C PRO A 287 2.20 -7.64 11.63
N ASP A 288 3.06 -6.74 12.13
CA ASP A 288 4.46 -6.65 11.72
C ASP A 288 5.28 -7.68 12.51
N THR A 289 5.68 -8.75 11.86
CA THR A 289 6.40 -9.88 12.49
C THR A 289 7.91 -9.81 12.28
N ARG A 290 8.47 -8.67 11.84
CA ARG A 290 9.93 -8.47 11.74
C ARG A 290 10.63 -8.46 13.09
N PHE A 291 9.89 -8.27 14.16
CA PHE A 291 10.42 -8.25 15.53
C PHE A 291 9.41 -8.87 16.49
N ASP A 292 9.92 -9.46 17.56
CA ASP A 292 9.12 -9.96 18.67
C ASP A 292 8.41 -8.78 19.38
N MET A 293 8.28 -8.74 20.66
CA MET A 293 7.53 -7.75 21.45
C MET A 293 6.03 -8.05 21.42
N HIS A 294 5.72 -9.34 21.66
CA HIS A 294 4.34 -9.79 21.77
C HIS A 294 3.65 -9.16 22.98
N PHE A 295 2.34 -9.04 22.91
CA PHE A 295 1.52 -8.60 24.01
C PHE A 295 1.51 -9.65 25.12
N VAL A 296 1.57 -9.17 26.36
CA VAL A 296 1.43 -9.99 27.58
C VAL A 296 0.28 -9.44 28.41
N GLU A 297 -0.70 -10.29 28.69
CA GLU A 297 -1.86 -9.95 29.51
C GLU A 297 -1.52 -10.12 31.00
N LEU A 298 -1.97 -9.14 31.80
CA LEU A 298 -1.66 -9.04 33.23
C LEU A 298 -2.89 -9.10 34.14
N ASN A 299 -4.09 -9.39 33.63
CA ASN A 299 -5.33 -9.35 34.41
C ASN A 299 -5.24 -10.17 35.71
N ASP A 300 -4.65 -11.35 35.65
CA ASP A 300 -4.52 -12.28 36.75
C ASP A 300 -3.56 -11.82 37.87
N VAL A 301 -2.58 -10.97 37.55
CA VAL A 301 -1.54 -10.51 38.47
C VAL A 301 -1.61 -9.01 38.79
N ALA A 302 -2.31 -8.22 37.98
CA ALA A 302 -2.38 -6.78 38.14
C ALA A 302 -3.71 -6.26 38.71
N LYS A 303 -4.81 -7.00 38.54
CA LYS A 303 -6.13 -6.58 39.06
C LYS A 303 -6.32 -6.99 40.53
N GLY A 304 -7.18 -6.26 41.26
CA GLY A 304 -7.48 -6.55 42.64
C GLY A 304 -6.43 -6.05 43.66
N LYS A 305 -5.51 -5.18 43.22
CA LYS A 305 -4.45 -4.60 44.06
C LYS A 305 -4.76 -3.17 44.53
N GLY A 306 -5.95 -2.66 44.27
CA GLY A 306 -6.39 -1.32 44.70
C GLY A 306 -5.93 -0.18 43.79
N PHE A 307 -5.45 -0.50 42.57
CA PHE A 307 -5.22 0.50 41.52
C PHE A 307 -6.47 0.63 40.63
N PRO A 308 -7.33 1.68 40.83
CA PRO A 308 -8.66 1.72 40.20
C PRO A 308 -8.64 1.65 38.68
N VAL A 309 -7.57 2.14 38.05
CA VAL A 309 -7.42 2.14 36.59
C VAL A 309 -7.31 0.71 36.04
N PHE A 310 -6.62 -0.18 36.74
CA PHE A 310 -6.49 -1.58 36.34
C PHE A 310 -7.68 -2.41 36.82
N ASP A 311 -8.15 -2.15 38.04
CA ASP A 311 -9.22 -2.92 38.65
C ASP A 311 -10.54 -2.81 37.86
N SER A 312 -10.81 -1.63 37.26
CA SER A 312 -12.00 -1.36 36.46
C SER A 312 -11.88 -1.71 34.96
N ALA A 313 -10.67 -1.99 34.48
CA ALA A 313 -10.45 -2.28 33.05
C ALA A 313 -10.91 -3.71 32.70
N GLU A 314 -11.33 -3.93 31.46
CA GLU A 314 -11.54 -5.29 30.94
C GLU A 314 -10.22 -6.02 30.77
N LEU A 315 -9.25 -5.33 30.16
CA LEU A 315 -7.94 -5.87 29.85
C LEU A 315 -6.82 -4.94 30.36
N VAL A 316 -5.83 -5.53 31.02
CA VAL A 316 -4.52 -4.94 31.33
C VAL A 316 -3.49 -5.70 30.53
N VAL A 317 -2.78 -5.02 29.63
CA VAL A 317 -1.90 -5.65 28.65
C VAL A 317 -0.69 -4.75 28.35
N GLY A 318 0.45 -5.36 28.07
CA GLY A 318 1.67 -4.59 27.82
C GLY A 318 2.64 -5.27 26.88
N ILE A 319 3.77 -4.58 26.66
CA ILE A 319 4.91 -5.04 25.86
C ILE A 319 6.21 -4.89 26.65
N ASN A 320 7.21 -5.70 26.32
CA ASN A 320 8.57 -5.59 26.83
C ASN A 320 9.48 -4.91 25.78
N ALA A 321 9.90 -3.68 26.06
CA ALA A 321 10.92 -2.98 25.30
C ALA A 321 12.31 -3.34 25.83
N LYS A 322 12.93 -4.37 25.24
CA LYS A 322 14.20 -4.93 25.69
C LYS A 322 15.33 -3.91 25.67
N GLY A 323 16.09 -3.82 26.77
CA GLY A 323 17.24 -2.94 26.89
C GLY A 323 16.92 -1.43 26.98
N GLN A 324 15.65 -1.02 27.13
CA GLN A 324 15.25 0.38 27.05
C GLN A 324 15.12 1.09 28.41
N ALA A 325 15.34 0.43 29.54
CA ALA A 325 15.22 1.06 30.87
C ALA A 325 16.14 2.29 31.03
N GLY A 326 17.38 2.19 30.55
CA GLY A 326 18.37 3.27 30.59
C GLY A 326 18.20 4.34 29.50
N ALA A 327 17.62 3.96 28.36
CA ALA A 327 17.49 4.84 27.20
C ALA A 327 16.41 5.92 27.37
N TYR A 328 15.43 5.70 28.24
CA TYR A 328 14.29 6.63 28.46
C TYR A 328 14.39 7.34 29.79
N SER A 329 14.61 8.66 29.77
CA SER A 329 14.45 9.54 30.95
C SER A 329 12.97 9.72 31.31
N ASN A 330 12.69 10.27 32.50
CA ASN A 330 11.32 10.64 32.89
C ASN A 330 10.67 11.63 31.87
N LYS A 331 11.49 12.50 31.25
CA LYS A 331 11.03 13.44 30.21
C LYS A 331 10.62 12.70 28.94
N ASP A 332 11.37 11.67 28.54
CA ASP A 332 11.07 10.89 27.34
C ASP A 332 9.82 10.03 27.54
N ILE A 333 9.63 9.46 28.74
CA ILE A 333 8.41 8.73 29.09
C ILE A 333 7.20 9.67 29.07
N LYS A 334 7.31 10.91 29.59
CA LYS A 334 6.23 11.90 29.48
C LYS A 334 5.89 12.23 28.03
N LYS A 335 6.90 12.39 27.15
CA LYS A 335 6.67 12.60 25.71
C LYS A 335 5.96 11.40 25.06
N LEU A 336 6.39 10.18 25.42
CA LEU A 336 5.75 8.96 24.93
C LEU A 336 4.29 8.84 25.40
N THR A 337 4.02 9.17 26.68
CA THR A 337 2.66 9.20 27.22
C THR A 337 1.80 10.24 26.49
N SER A 338 2.32 11.45 26.27
CA SER A 338 1.60 12.48 25.51
C SER A 338 1.36 12.07 24.05
N TRP A 339 2.29 11.31 23.46
CA TRP A 339 2.12 10.75 22.11
C TRP A 339 0.99 9.71 22.07
N MET A 340 0.88 8.85 23.10
CA MET A 340 -0.22 7.89 23.24
C MET A 340 -1.58 8.53 23.48
N GLN A 341 -1.60 9.72 24.11
CA GLN A 341 -2.83 10.45 24.44
C GLN A 341 -3.39 11.27 23.26
N ARG A 342 -2.69 11.32 22.11
CA ARG A 342 -3.20 12.02 20.92
C ARG A 342 -4.54 11.44 20.47
N PRO A 343 -5.46 12.25 19.91
CA PRO A 343 -6.80 11.81 19.50
C PRO A 343 -6.79 10.60 18.58
N GLN A 344 -5.77 10.47 17.73
CA GLN A 344 -5.61 9.37 16.77
C GLN A 344 -5.37 8.02 17.45
N ILE A 345 -4.80 8.01 18.67
CA ILE A 345 -4.54 6.80 19.47
C ILE A 345 -5.53 6.72 20.62
N GLY A 346 -5.70 7.82 21.35
CA GLY A 346 -6.72 8.00 22.38
C GLY A 346 -6.50 7.18 23.65
N ALA A 347 -5.25 6.80 23.99
CA ALA A 347 -4.96 6.13 25.26
C ALA A 347 -5.12 7.10 26.43
N LYS A 348 -5.68 6.62 27.54
CA LYS A 348 -5.89 7.46 28.75
C LYS A 348 -4.59 7.76 29.49
N GLY A 349 -3.59 6.89 29.39
CA GLY A 349 -2.29 7.01 30.05
C GLY A 349 -1.37 5.87 29.65
N LEU A 350 -0.16 5.86 30.19
CA LEU A 350 0.84 4.81 30.00
C LEU A 350 1.49 4.47 31.33
N VAL A 351 1.40 3.22 31.74
CA VAL A 351 2.13 2.69 32.89
C VAL A 351 3.46 2.12 32.40
N TYR A 352 4.53 2.38 33.13
CA TYR A 352 5.84 1.79 32.85
C TYR A 352 6.45 1.14 34.08
N VAL A 353 7.23 0.08 33.85
CA VAL A 353 8.12 -0.54 34.83
C VAL A 353 9.49 -0.70 34.20
N LYS A 354 10.51 -0.15 34.83
CA LYS A 354 11.91 -0.37 34.46
C LYS A 354 12.52 -1.44 35.34
N VAL A 355 13.14 -2.43 34.74
CA VAL A 355 13.98 -3.41 35.43
C VAL A 355 15.39 -2.86 35.43
N ASN A 356 15.87 -2.36 36.58
CA ASN A 356 17.20 -1.76 36.67
C ASN A 356 18.30 -2.84 36.56
N GLY A 357 19.55 -2.41 36.29
CA GLY A 357 20.69 -3.32 36.14
C GLY A 357 21.04 -4.10 37.39
N ASP A 358 20.63 -3.65 38.58
CA ASP A 358 20.78 -4.28 39.86
C ASP A 358 19.57 -5.19 40.24
N GLY A 359 18.60 -5.36 39.35
CA GLY A 359 17.39 -6.14 39.60
C GLY A 359 16.29 -5.42 40.36
N THR A 360 16.48 -4.15 40.72
CA THR A 360 15.45 -3.34 41.37
C THR A 360 14.45 -2.79 40.34
N PHE A 361 13.28 -2.35 40.79
CA PHE A 361 12.24 -1.84 39.91
C PHE A 361 12.02 -0.35 40.11
N LYS A 362 11.78 0.37 38.99
CA LYS A 362 11.26 1.72 38.99
C LYS A 362 9.98 1.79 38.19
N SER A 363 8.86 2.12 38.85
CA SER A 363 7.54 2.08 38.24
C SER A 363 6.77 3.38 38.48
N SER A 364 5.84 3.71 37.55
CA SER A 364 4.85 4.75 37.71
C SER A 364 3.73 4.39 38.70
N VAL A 365 3.61 3.13 39.07
CA VAL A 365 2.55 2.59 39.92
C VAL A 365 3.05 1.95 41.24
N GLY A 366 4.31 2.21 41.62
CA GLY A 366 4.93 1.65 42.83
C GLY A 366 4.23 2.03 44.16
N LYS A 367 3.20 2.90 44.14
CA LYS A 367 2.34 3.14 45.30
C LYS A 367 1.31 2.03 45.55
N PHE A 368 1.00 1.24 44.52
CA PHE A 368 -0.02 0.20 44.53
C PHE A 368 0.56 -1.20 44.45
N TYR A 369 1.77 -1.36 43.89
CA TYR A 369 2.42 -2.63 43.62
C TYR A 369 3.78 -2.69 44.31
N SER A 370 4.03 -3.74 45.06
CA SER A 370 5.31 -3.99 45.69
C SER A 370 6.37 -4.47 44.69
N ASP A 371 7.63 -4.52 45.08
CA ASP A 371 8.70 -5.06 44.23
C ASP A 371 8.47 -6.54 43.90
N GLU A 372 7.84 -7.32 44.80
CA GLU A 372 7.45 -8.71 44.57
C GLU A 372 6.35 -8.81 43.48
N ASP A 373 5.36 -7.91 43.49
CA ASP A 373 4.34 -7.84 42.43
C ASP A 373 4.98 -7.51 41.08
N LEU A 374 5.90 -6.53 41.03
CA LEU A 374 6.60 -6.12 39.81
C LEU A 374 7.55 -7.22 39.30
N ALA A 375 8.13 -8.03 40.19
CA ALA A 375 8.94 -9.19 39.80
C ALA A 375 8.08 -10.26 39.09
N VAL A 376 6.86 -10.51 39.55
CA VAL A 376 5.91 -11.40 38.87
C VAL A 376 5.55 -10.87 37.48
N TRP A 377 5.38 -9.55 37.33
CA TRP A 377 5.17 -8.98 36.00
C TRP A 377 6.38 -9.18 35.11
N ALA A 378 7.59 -8.86 35.62
CA ALA A 378 8.82 -9.06 34.86
C ALA A 378 9.00 -10.50 34.37
N GLU A 379 8.70 -11.48 35.21
CA GLU A 379 8.71 -12.89 34.85
C GLU A 379 7.72 -13.21 33.71
N LYS A 380 6.47 -12.73 33.80
CA LYS A 380 5.47 -12.91 32.72
C LYS A 380 5.90 -12.33 31.39
N PHE A 381 6.62 -11.21 31.41
CA PHE A 381 7.17 -10.59 30.21
C PHE A 381 8.48 -11.23 29.73
N GLY A 382 9.04 -12.17 30.47
CA GLY A 382 10.39 -12.65 30.22
C GLY A 382 11.42 -11.51 30.22
N ALA A 383 11.23 -10.53 31.12
CA ALA A 383 12.04 -9.33 31.15
C ALA A 383 13.33 -9.57 31.95
N GLU A 384 14.40 -8.97 31.45
CA GLU A 384 15.74 -9.02 32.03
C GLU A 384 16.16 -7.64 32.56
N ALA A 385 17.25 -7.59 33.31
CA ALA A 385 17.85 -6.35 33.78
C ALA A 385 18.16 -5.41 32.59
N GLY A 386 17.68 -4.18 32.63
CA GLY A 386 17.79 -3.21 31.54
C GLY A 386 16.52 -3.07 30.68
N ASP A 387 15.52 -3.92 30.86
CA ASP A 387 14.26 -3.89 30.09
C ASP A 387 13.26 -2.87 30.63
N MET A 388 12.34 -2.44 29.77
CA MET A 388 11.26 -1.52 30.13
C MET A 388 9.91 -2.11 29.70
N LEU A 389 9.04 -2.37 30.67
CA LEU A 389 7.66 -2.78 30.44
C LEU A 389 6.80 -1.55 30.20
N LEU A 390 5.96 -1.59 29.18
CA LEU A 390 5.00 -0.54 28.82
C LEU A 390 3.60 -1.14 28.81
N ILE A 391 2.70 -0.62 29.63
CA ILE A 391 1.42 -1.29 29.96
C ILE A 391 0.28 -0.28 29.76
N LEU A 392 -0.79 -0.74 29.13
CA LEU A 392 -2.06 -0.06 28.95
C LEU A 392 -3.18 -0.85 29.57
N SER A 393 -4.33 -0.18 29.78
CA SER A 393 -5.54 -0.83 30.27
C SER A 393 -6.79 -0.16 29.72
N GLY A 394 -7.85 -0.93 29.51
CA GLY A 394 -9.12 -0.40 28.99
C GLY A 394 -10.05 -1.49 28.51
N GLU A 395 -10.94 -1.14 27.59
CA GLU A 395 -11.74 -2.05 26.80
C GLU A 395 -10.84 -2.89 25.89
N THR A 396 -11.13 -4.18 25.77
CA THR A 396 -10.23 -5.18 25.18
C THR A 396 -9.76 -4.82 23.76
N ASP A 397 -10.67 -4.56 22.82
CA ASP A 397 -10.29 -4.33 21.44
C ASP A 397 -9.62 -2.97 21.25
N LYS A 398 -10.09 -1.98 21.96
CA LYS A 398 -9.53 -0.64 21.91
C LYS A 398 -8.12 -0.58 22.47
N VAL A 399 -7.88 -1.21 23.63
CA VAL A 399 -6.55 -1.17 24.27
C VAL A 399 -5.53 -2.00 23.48
N ARG A 400 -5.94 -3.08 22.81
CA ARG A 400 -5.08 -3.86 21.93
C ARG A 400 -4.64 -3.04 20.71
N LYS A 401 -5.59 -2.33 20.05
CA LYS A 401 -5.27 -1.41 18.93
C LYS A 401 -4.31 -0.29 19.36
N GLN A 402 -4.55 0.32 20.52
CA GLN A 402 -3.67 1.35 21.10
C GLN A 402 -2.27 0.80 21.40
N LEU A 403 -2.17 -0.40 21.93
CA LEU A 403 -0.88 -1.02 22.26
C LEU A 403 -0.11 -1.43 20.98
N ASN A 404 -0.81 -1.80 19.90
CA ASN A 404 -0.18 -2.03 18.61
C ASN A 404 0.52 -0.75 18.09
N GLU A 405 -0.14 0.41 18.18
CA GLU A 405 0.50 1.68 17.82
C GLU A 405 1.79 1.91 18.62
N LEU A 406 1.75 1.66 19.93
CA LEU A 406 2.93 1.77 20.79
C LEU A 406 4.01 0.76 20.40
N ARG A 407 3.64 -0.48 20.11
CA ARG A 407 4.55 -1.54 19.66
C ARG A 407 5.29 -1.13 18.38
N LEU A 408 4.56 -0.64 17.38
CA LEU A 408 5.12 -0.20 16.10
C LEU A 408 6.05 1.01 16.26
N GLU A 409 5.66 1.97 17.11
CA GLU A 409 6.48 3.15 17.43
C GLU A 409 7.77 2.74 18.14
N MET A 410 7.69 1.86 19.14
CA MET A 410 8.86 1.33 19.84
C MET A 410 9.75 0.53 18.88
N GLY A 411 9.18 -0.31 18.02
CA GLY A 411 9.91 -1.04 16.98
C GLY A 411 10.68 -0.11 16.04
N THR A 412 10.09 1.04 15.68
CA THR A 412 10.75 2.07 14.88
C THR A 412 11.89 2.74 15.64
N ARG A 413 11.64 3.21 16.87
CA ARG A 413 12.66 3.88 17.71
C ARG A 413 13.85 2.98 18.03
N MET A 414 13.61 1.70 18.18
CA MET A 414 14.63 0.70 18.46
C MET A 414 15.34 0.17 17.19
N GLY A 415 14.95 0.64 15.99
CA GLY A 415 15.53 0.19 14.72
C GLY A 415 15.22 -1.27 14.37
N LEU A 416 14.15 -1.85 14.92
CA LEU A 416 13.76 -3.24 14.70
C LEU A 416 12.99 -3.43 13.38
N ARG A 417 12.37 -2.38 12.86
CA ARG A 417 11.65 -2.38 11.58
C ARG A 417 12.62 -2.10 10.43
N LYS A 418 13.50 -3.05 10.16
CA LYS A 418 14.55 -2.90 9.16
C LYS A 418 13.98 -2.78 7.75
N GLN A 419 14.51 -1.83 7.00
CA GLN A 419 14.20 -1.68 5.58
C GLN A 419 14.87 -2.81 4.78
N GLY A 420 14.18 -3.33 3.75
CA GLY A 420 14.70 -4.45 2.94
C GLY A 420 14.54 -5.83 3.58
N GLU A 421 14.03 -5.93 4.82
CA GLU A 421 13.63 -7.19 5.44
C GLU A 421 12.12 -7.40 5.24
N PHE A 422 11.74 -8.57 4.72
CA PHE A 422 10.34 -8.91 4.44
C PHE A 422 9.93 -10.15 5.22
N LYS A 423 8.85 -10.04 5.97
CA LYS A 423 8.24 -11.13 6.76
C LYS A 423 6.78 -11.30 6.37
N PRO A 424 6.52 -12.04 5.29
CA PRO A 424 5.17 -12.36 4.87
C PRO A 424 4.54 -13.39 5.79
N LEU A 425 3.21 -13.30 5.96
CA LEU A 425 2.40 -14.31 6.64
C LEU A 425 0.97 -14.27 6.09
N TRP A 426 0.25 -15.38 6.27
CA TRP A 426 -1.18 -15.45 6.08
C TRP A 426 -1.90 -15.26 7.41
N VAL A 427 -2.90 -14.40 7.44
CA VAL A 427 -3.86 -14.30 8.54
C VAL A 427 -5.16 -14.94 8.07
N VAL A 428 -5.74 -15.83 8.87
CA VAL A 428 -6.91 -16.64 8.49
C VAL A 428 -7.93 -16.70 9.60
N ASP A 429 -9.11 -17.27 9.29
CA ASP A 429 -10.18 -17.54 10.25
C ASP A 429 -10.70 -16.27 10.95
N PHE A 430 -10.89 -15.21 10.15
CA PHE A 430 -11.53 -13.97 10.59
C PHE A 430 -12.96 -14.23 11.10
N PRO A 431 -13.54 -13.35 11.91
CA PRO A 431 -14.98 -13.35 12.12
C PRO A 431 -15.74 -13.25 10.80
N LEU A 432 -16.85 -13.99 10.66
CA LEU A 432 -17.73 -13.87 9.50
C LEU A 432 -18.56 -12.58 9.55
N LEU A 433 -19.02 -12.26 10.75
CA LEU A 433 -19.94 -11.16 11.04
C LEU A 433 -19.38 -10.28 12.15
N GLU A 434 -19.60 -8.99 12.04
CA GLU A 434 -19.37 -7.99 13.10
C GLU A 434 -20.71 -7.38 13.52
N TRP A 435 -20.94 -7.30 14.83
CA TRP A 435 -22.11 -6.63 15.36
C TRP A 435 -21.87 -5.13 15.46
N ASP A 436 -22.73 -4.34 14.85
CA ASP A 436 -22.71 -2.88 14.96
C ASP A 436 -23.84 -2.41 15.88
N GLU A 437 -23.47 -1.81 17.00
CA GLU A 437 -24.40 -1.31 18.00
C GLU A 437 -25.20 -0.10 17.50
N ASP A 438 -24.64 0.71 16.63
CA ASP A 438 -25.29 1.92 16.12
C ASP A 438 -26.45 1.57 15.17
N SER A 439 -26.22 0.62 14.27
CA SER A 439 -27.25 0.13 13.33
C SER A 439 -28.07 -1.03 13.89
N ASN A 440 -27.68 -1.59 15.04
CA ASN A 440 -28.32 -2.74 15.71
C ASN A 440 -28.48 -3.95 14.77
N ARG A 441 -27.42 -4.26 13.99
CA ARG A 441 -27.40 -5.39 13.05
C ARG A 441 -25.99 -5.93 12.83
N PHE A 442 -25.91 -7.11 12.24
CA PHE A 442 -24.65 -7.66 11.76
C PHE A 442 -24.22 -7.03 10.43
N HIS A 443 -22.92 -6.82 10.27
CA HIS A 443 -22.26 -6.50 9.02
C HIS A 443 -21.29 -7.62 8.66
N ALA A 444 -21.06 -7.84 7.37
CA ALA A 444 -20.02 -8.74 6.91
C ALA A 444 -18.65 -8.11 7.21
N MET A 445 -17.74 -8.86 7.83
CA MET A 445 -16.39 -8.34 8.11
C MET A 445 -15.61 -8.11 6.81
N HIS A 446 -15.75 -8.98 5.80
CA HIS A 446 -15.11 -8.86 4.50
C HIS A 446 -16.10 -8.53 3.39
N HIS A 447 -16.93 -9.49 3.03
CA HIS A 447 -17.85 -9.36 1.91
C HIS A 447 -19.10 -10.24 2.10
N PRO A 448 -20.29 -9.83 1.63
CA PRO A 448 -21.51 -10.64 1.75
C PRO A 448 -21.46 -12.02 1.10
N PHE A 449 -20.52 -12.25 0.18
CA PHE A 449 -20.33 -13.54 -0.50
C PHE A 449 -19.27 -14.43 0.15
N THR A 450 -18.68 -14.02 1.27
CA THR A 450 -17.69 -14.81 2.01
C THR A 450 -18.35 -16.04 2.64
N SER A 451 -17.83 -17.23 2.35
CA SER A 451 -18.31 -18.47 2.96
C SER A 451 -17.91 -18.55 4.44
N PRO A 452 -18.80 -19.00 5.32
CA PRO A 452 -18.38 -19.48 6.64
C PRO A 452 -17.45 -20.68 6.48
N LYS A 453 -16.66 -20.97 7.51
CA LYS A 453 -15.90 -22.23 7.55
C LYS A 453 -16.86 -23.43 7.48
N PRO A 454 -16.46 -24.55 6.85
CA PRO A 454 -17.34 -25.72 6.69
C PRO A 454 -17.93 -26.20 8.03
N GLU A 455 -17.14 -26.19 9.10
CA GLU A 455 -17.56 -26.57 10.45
C GLU A 455 -18.57 -25.62 11.10
N ASP A 456 -18.69 -24.39 10.60
CA ASP A 456 -19.59 -23.34 11.13
C ASP A 456 -20.86 -23.17 10.30
N GLN A 457 -20.95 -23.76 9.09
CA GLN A 457 -22.11 -23.58 8.19
C GLN A 457 -23.45 -23.91 8.88
N HIS A 458 -23.51 -25.00 9.64
CA HIS A 458 -24.71 -25.40 10.35
C HIS A 458 -25.16 -24.40 11.42
N LYS A 459 -24.22 -23.64 11.99
CA LYS A 459 -24.48 -22.62 13.03
C LYS A 459 -25.16 -21.37 12.47
N MET A 460 -25.10 -21.13 11.16
CA MET A 460 -25.77 -19.99 10.53
C MET A 460 -27.31 -20.04 10.68
N ALA A 461 -27.88 -21.20 10.97
CA ALA A 461 -29.31 -21.34 11.29
C ALA A 461 -29.65 -20.82 12.70
N SER A 462 -28.69 -20.51 13.55
CA SER A 462 -28.92 -20.01 14.90
C SER A 462 -29.58 -18.61 14.88
N THR A 463 -30.33 -18.33 15.94
CA THR A 463 -30.83 -16.98 16.27
C THR A 463 -30.12 -16.39 17.50
N ASP A 464 -29.18 -17.15 18.08
CA ASP A 464 -28.39 -16.71 19.22
C ASP A 464 -27.24 -15.82 18.75
N HIS A 465 -27.21 -14.57 19.18
CA HIS A 465 -26.20 -13.57 18.84
C HIS A 465 -24.79 -14.02 19.22
N GLU A 466 -24.63 -14.70 20.35
CA GLU A 466 -23.30 -15.18 20.77
C GLU A 466 -22.79 -16.29 19.86
N VAL A 467 -23.65 -17.14 19.34
CA VAL A 467 -23.29 -18.13 18.33
C VAL A 467 -22.89 -17.45 17.02
N LEU A 468 -23.66 -16.45 16.59
CA LEU A 468 -23.43 -15.74 15.32
C LEU A 468 -22.16 -14.89 15.35
N LYS A 469 -21.85 -14.21 16.45
CA LYS A 469 -20.61 -13.44 16.65
C LYS A 469 -19.34 -14.30 16.55
N ASN A 470 -19.45 -15.58 16.89
CA ASN A 470 -18.33 -16.52 16.90
C ASN A 470 -18.18 -17.32 15.61
N LEU A 471 -18.99 -17.03 14.58
CA LEU A 471 -18.83 -17.65 13.26
C LEU A 471 -17.51 -17.21 12.62
N LYS A 472 -16.76 -18.18 12.11
CA LYS A 472 -15.50 -17.92 11.40
C LYS A 472 -15.71 -17.95 9.89
N ALA A 473 -15.12 -16.97 9.22
CA ALA A 473 -15.08 -16.86 7.78
C ALA A 473 -14.01 -17.79 7.19
N ASN A 474 -14.26 -18.36 6.04
CA ASN A 474 -13.26 -19.01 5.21
C ASN A 474 -12.49 -17.94 4.39
N ALA A 475 -11.96 -16.95 5.09
CA ALA A 475 -11.26 -15.79 4.57
C ALA A 475 -9.78 -15.83 4.97
N TYR A 476 -8.98 -15.09 4.22
CA TYR A 476 -7.52 -15.04 4.36
C TYR A 476 -6.98 -13.71 3.84
N ASP A 477 -6.00 -13.15 4.56
CA ASP A 477 -5.24 -11.98 4.14
C ASP A 477 -3.76 -12.30 4.07
N LEU A 478 -3.11 -11.87 3.01
CA LEU A 478 -1.66 -11.83 2.90
C LEU A 478 -1.15 -10.55 3.53
N VAL A 479 -0.32 -10.70 4.54
CA VAL A 479 0.29 -9.58 5.27
C VAL A 479 1.80 -9.59 5.07
N ILE A 480 2.39 -8.44 4.78
CA ILE A 480 3.85 -8.26 4.73
C ILE A 480 4.20 -7.03 5.58
N ASN A 481 5.04 -7.21 6.61
CA ASN A 481 5.60 -6.13 7.42
C ASN A 481 4.55 -5.19 8.06
N GLY A 482 3.41 -5.71 8.45
CA GLY A 482 2.33 -4.91 9.04
C GLY A 482 1.35 -4.30 8.04
N TRP A 483 1.44 -4.71 6.78
CA TRP A 483 0.55 -4.25 5.71
C TRP A 483 -0.20 -5.43 5.09
N GLU A 484 -1.50 -5.32 5.02
CA GLU A 484 -2.35 -6.18 4.20
C GLU A 484 -2.04 -5.87 2.72
N ILE A 485 -1.50 -6.86 2.03
CA ILE A 485 -1.12 -6.77 0.61
C ILE A 485 -2.24 -7.27 -0.28
N GLY A 486 -2.97 -8.26 0.17
CA GLY A 486 -4.11 -8.80 -0.54
C GLY A 486 -4.99 -9.59 0.41
N GLY A 487 -6.28 -9.60 0.12
CA GLY A 487 -7.28 -10.32 0.89
C GLY A 487 -8.30 -11.01 0.00
N GLY A 488 -8.91 -12.06 0.54
CA GLY A 488 -9.90 -12.82 -0.16
C GLY A 488 -10.60 -13.88 0.69
N SER A 489 -11.43 -14.66 0.05
CA SER A 489 -12.15 -15.75 0.72
C SER A 489 -12.57 -16.85 -0.26
N ILE A 490 -12.93 -18.00 0.25
CA ILE A 490 -13.81 -18.94 -0.43
C ILE A 490 -15.22 -18.35 -0.43
N ARG A 491 -15.93 -18.45 -1.57
CA ARG A 491 -17.22 -17.82 -1.75
C ARG A 491 -18.34 -18.79 -1.42
N ILE A 492 -19.48 -18.25 -1.00
CA ILE A 492 -20.73 -19.00 -0.97
C ILE A 492 -21.14 -19.25 -2.42
N HIS A 493 -21.38 -20.50 -2.78
CA HIS A 493 -21.90 -20.92 -4.08
C HIS A 493 -23.24 -21.63 -3.97
N ASP A 494 -23.67 -21.95 -2.76
CA ASP A 494 -24.98 -22.48 -2.44
C ASP A 494 -25.98 -21.34 -2.25
N ARG A 495 -27.09 -21.40 -2.96
CA ARG A 495 -28.13 -20.35 -2.98
C ARG A 495 -28.81 -20.16 -1.63
N ASP A 496 -29.12 -21.27 -0.95
CA ASP A 496 -29.86 -21.22 0.31
C ASP A 496 -28.97 -20.66 1.43
N LEU A 497 -27.69 -21.06 1.44
CA LEU A 497 -26.71 -20.53 2.33
C LEU A 497 -26.47 -19.02 2.09
N GLN A 498 -26.46 -18.60 0.82
CA GLN A 498 -26.32 -17.17 0.48
C GLN A 498 -27.53 -16.35 0.90
N SER A 499 -28.74 -16.87 0.68
CA SER A 499 -29.98 -16.23 1.14
C SER A 499 -29.98 -16.08 2.65
N ARG A 500 -29.55 -17.10 3.37
CA ARG A 500 -29.43 -17.05 4.83
C ARG A 500 -28.41 -16.01 5.27
N ASN A 501 -27.28 -15.88 4.58
CA ASN A 501 -26.28 -14.85 4.88
C ASN A 501 -26.85 -13.43 4.69
N PHE A 502 -27.60 -13.19 3.63
CA PHE A 502 -28.29 -11.91 3.42
C PHE A 502 -29.28 -11.59 4.54
N ASP A 503 -30.08 -12.58 4.99
CA ASP A 503 -30.99 -12.42 6.14
C ASP A 503 -30.22 -11.98 7.40
N LEU A 504 -29.07 -12.61 7.70
CA LEU A 504 -28.23 -12.26 8.86
C LEU A 504 -27.66 -10.84 8.75
N LEU A 505 -27.36 -10.38 7.53
CA LEU A 505 -26.88 -9.02 7.25
C LEU A 505 -28.03 -7.99 7.21
N GLY A 506 -29.28 -8.42 7.41
CA GLY A 506 -30.45 -7.55 7.48
C GLY A 506 -30.99 -7.08 6.12
N PHE A 507 -30.64 -7.77 5.02
CA PHE A 507 -31.25 -7.49 3.72
C PHE A 507 -32.66 -8.05 3.68
N THR A 508 -33.60 -7.28 3.16
CA THR A 508 -34.91 -7.84 2.72
C THR A 508 -34.71 -8.65 1.44
N LYS A 509 -35.64 -9.54 1.14
CA LYS A 509 -35.59 -10.31 -0.11
C LYS A 509 -35.58 -9.41 -1.34
N GLU A 510 -36.37 -8.35 -1.30
CA GLU A 510 -36.50 -7.37 -2.36
C GLU A 510 -35.17 -6.59 -2.56
N GLU A 511 -34.50 -6.22 -1.49
CA GLU A 511 -33.18 -5.55 -1.54
C GLU A 511 -32.11 -6.49 -2.08
N ALA A 512 -32.04 -7.72 -1.59
CA ALA A 512 -31.09 -8.72 -2.06
C ALA A 512 -31.31 -9.03 -3.56
N GLU A 513 -32.57 -9.19 -4.01
CA GLU A 513 -32.91 -9.41 -5.40
C GLU A 513 -32.59 -8.18 -6.26
N ALA A 514 -32.92 -6.98 -5.78
CA ALA A 514 -32.64 -5.74 -6.50
C ALA A 514 -31.13 -5.51 -6.69
N GLN A 515 -30.30 -5.88 -5.72
CA GLN A 515 -28.84 -5.65 -5.76
C GLN A 515 -28.09 -6.81 -6.40
N PHE A 516 -28.40 -8.04 -6.04
CA PHE A 516 -27.63 -9.25 -6.36
C PHE A 516 -28.43 -10.32 -7.13
N GLY A 517 -29.68 -10.05 -7.51
CA GLY A 517 -30.55 -11.04 -8.17
C GLY A 517 -29.94 -11.64 -9.43
N PHE A 518 -29.17 -10.87 -10.19
CA PHE A 518 -28.47 -11.36 -11.38
C PHE A 518 -27.40 -12.43 -11.04
N LEU A 519 -26.69 -12.29 -9.91
CA LEU A 519 -25.70 -13.25 -9.46
C LEU A 519 -26.37 -14.48 -8.82
N MET A 520 -27.40 -14.24 -8.00
CA MET A 520 -28.21 -15.32 -7.39
C MET A 520 -28.90 -16.16 -8.45
N GLY A 521 -29.41 -15.53 -9.51
CA GLY A 521 -29.96 -16.22 -10.67
C GLY A 521 -28.94 -17.06 -11.43
N ALA A 522 -27.71 -16.58 -11.56
CA ALA A 522 -26.62 -17.33 -12.18
C ALA A 522 -26.27 -18.60 -11.37
N PHE A 523 -26.35 -18.56 -10.04
CA PHE A 523 -26.09 -19.72 -9.19
C PHE A 523 -27.11 -20.87 -9.40
N GLU A 524 -28.31 -20.58 -9.91
CA GLU A 524 -29.30 -21.61 -10.28
C GLU A 524 -28.83 -22.51 -11.43
N TYR A 525 -27.87 -22.05 -12.22
CA TYR A 525 -27.32 -22.78 -13.36
C TYR A 525 -26.03 -23.54 -13.05
N GLY A 526 -25.73 -23.74 -11.76
CA GLY A 526 -24.63 -24.59 -11.34
C GLY A 526 -23.32 -23.81 -11.11
N ALA A 527 -23.28 -22.99 -10.07
CA ALA A 527 -22.05 -22.34 -9.62
C ALA A 527 -21.08 -23.37 -9.03
N PRO A 528 -19.80 -23.40 -9.50
CA PRO A 528 -18.80 -24.26 -8.89
C PRO A 528 -18.37 -23.70 -7.51
N PRO A 529 -17.82 -24.53 -6.61
CA PRO A 529 -17.02 -24.02 -5.49
C PRO A 529 -15.90 -23.13 -6.03
N HIS A 530 -15.76 -21.91 -5.51
CA HIS A 530 -14.76 -20.98 -6.00
C HIS A 530 -14.24 -20.06 -4.89
N GLY A 531 -13.10 -19.48 -5.13
CA GLY A 531 -12.45 -18.51 -4.23
C GLY A 531 -11.42 -17.67 -4.96
N GLY A 532 -11.02 -16.59 -4.36
CA GLY A 532 -10.08 -15.69 -4.98
C GLY A 532 -9.47 -14.71 -4.01
N ILE A 533 -8.57 -13.89 -4.54
CA ILE A 533 -7.84 -12.86 -3.80
C ILE A 533 -7.68 -11.62 -4.67
N ALA A 534 -7.66 -10.46 -4.03
CA ALA A 534 -7.31 -9.19 -4.68
C ALA A 534 -6.10 -8.57 -3.97
N PHE A 535 -5.02 -8.34 -4.73
CA PHE A 535 -3.84 -7.64 -4.23
C PHE A 535 -3.96 -6.14 -4.50
N GLY A 536 -3.67 -5.33 -3.49
CA GLY A 536 -3.46 -3.90 -3.69
C GLY A 536 -2.15 -3.65 -4.44
N PHE A 537 -2.22 -3.53 -5.77
CA PHE A 537 -1.04 -3.46 -6.62
C PHE A 537 -0.14 -2.26 -6.30
N ASP A 538 -0.73 -1.10 -6.04
CA ASP A 538 0.00 0.11 -5.65
C ASP A 538 0.73 -0.09 -4.31
N ARG A 539 0.07 -0.77 -3.36
CA ARG A 539 0.64 -1.09 -2.05
C ARG A 539 1.75 -2.13 -2.15
N LEU A 540 1.58 -3.15 -2.97
CA LEU A 540 2.61 -4.15 -3.25
C LEU A 540 3.87 -3.48 -3.82
N CYS A 541 3.73 -2.59 -4.82
CA CYS A 541 4.84 -1.81 -5.36
C CYS A 541 5.57 -1.01 -4.28
N SER A 542 4.80 -0.30 -3.44
CA SER A 542 5.33 0.58 -2.40
C SER A 542 6.12 -0.20 -1.35
N ILE A 543 5.60 -1.32 -0.86
CA ILE A 543 6.27 -2.17 0.13
C ILE A 543 7.54 -2.80 -0.43
N MET A 544 7.50 -3.33 -1.65
CA MET A 544 8.65 -3.92 -2.30
C MET A 544 9.80 -2.92 -2.49
N GLN A 545 9.50 -1.63 -2.63
CA GLN A 545 10.48 -0.54 -2.71
C GLN A 545 10.77 0.12 -1.35
N GLY A 546 10.25 -0.43 -0.25
CA GLY A 546 10.55 0.04 1.11
C GLY A 546 9.93 1.38 1.48
N THR A 547 8.85 1.77 0.83
CA THR A 547 8.11 3.00 1.14
C THR A 547 6.68 2.69 1.62
N THR A 548 6.03 3.68 2.22
CA THR A 548 4.64 3.58 2.70
C THR A 548 3.67 4.43 1.89
N SER A 549 4.18 5.27 0.98
CA SER A 549 3.36 6.12 0.11
C SER A 549 3.12 5.43 -1.22
N ILE A 550 1.85 5.17 -1.55
CA ILE A 550 1.47 4.61 -2.85
C ILE A 550 1.50 5.66 -3.97
N ARG A 551 1.45 6.96 -3.65
CA ARG A 551 1.39 8.06 -4.63
C ARG A 551 2.60 8.11 -5.55
N ASP A 552 3.77 7.69 -5.06
CA ASP A 552 5.00 7.69 -5.85
C ASP A 552 5.05 6.57 -6.91
N PHE A 553 4.11 5.61 -6.84
CA PHE A 553 3.93 4.52 -7.80
C PHE A 553 2.75 4.75 -8.76
N ILE A 554 2.02 5.84 -8.59
CA ILE A 554 0.92 6.26 -9.46
C ILE A 554 1.40 7.45 -10.28
N ALA A 555 1.30 7.36 -11.61
CA ALA A 555 1.82 8.41 -12.49
C ALA A 555 1.18 9.77 -12.19
N PHE A 556 -0.14 9.81 -12.03
CA PHE A 556 -0.93 11.02 -11.75
C PHE A 556 -1.88 10.77 -10.58
N PRO A 557 -1.38 10.84 -9.31
CA PRO A 557 -2.20 10.61 -8.13
C PRO A 557 -3.05 11.85 -7.77
N LYS A 558 -4.10 11.64 -6.98
CA LYS A 558 -4.84 12.72 -6.32
C LYS A 558 -4.13 13.18 -5.04
N ASN A 559 -4.32 14.46 -4.67
CA ASN A 559 -3.85 15.00 -3.39
C ASN A 559 -4.74 14.51 -2.22
N ASN A 560 -4.43 14.95 -1.00
CA ASN A 560 -5.20 14.55 0.19
C ASN A 560 -6.65 15.07 0.21
N GLN A 561 -7.00 15.99 -0.70
CA GLN A 561 -8.37 16.50 -0.88
C GLN A 561 -9.11 15.82 -2.03
N GLY A 562 -8.55 14.76 -2.61
CA GLY A 562 -9.14 14.05 -3.76
C GLY A 562 -9.01 14.78 -5.10
N ARG A 563 -8.18 15.83 -5.19
CA ARG A 563 -8.04 16.62 -6.40
C ARG A 563 -6.80 16.22 -7.20
N ASP A 564 -6.95 16.20 -8.51
CA ASP A 564 -5.83 16.30 -9.45
C ASP A 564 -5.54 17.78 -9.70
N VAL A 565 -4.51 18.30 -9.06
CA VAL A 565 -4.16 19.73 -9.13
C VAL A 565 -3.40 20.11 -10.42
N MET A 566 -3.01 19.11 -11.23
CA MET A 566 -2.36 19.34 -12.52
C MET A 566 -3.38 19.68 -13.62
N ILE A 567 -4.49 18.94 -13.66
CA ILE A 567 -5.57 19.13 -14.65
C ILE A 567 -6.80 19.80 -14.06
N ASP A 568 -6.74 20.22 -12.78
CA ASP A 568 -7.83 20.84 -12.03
C ASP A 568 -9.13 20.01 -12.00
N ALA A 569 -9.00 18.70 -11.72
CA ALA A 569 -10.15 17.80 -11.55
C ALA A 569 -10.39 17.48 -10.05
N PRO A 570 -11.68 17.37 -9.61
CA PRO A 570 -12.90 17.61 -10.36
C PRO A 570 -13.11 19.10 -10.71
N SER A 571 -13.80 19.35 -11.82
CA SER A 571 -14.13 20.68 -12.33
C SER A 571 -15.64 20.81 -12.58
N PRO A 572 -16.17 22.05 -12.65
CA PRO A 572 -17.56 22.27 -13.06
C PRO A 572 -17.86 21.67 -14.44
N VAL A 573 -19.09 21.27 -14.63
CA VAL A 573 -19.65 20.80 -15.92
C VAL A 573 -20.54 21.90 -16.49
N ASP A 574 -20.54 22.05 -17.82
CA ASP A 574 -21.35 23.02 -18.49
C ASP A 574 -22.86 22.79 -18.27
N LEU A 575 -23.62 23.88 -18.12
CA LEU A 575 -25.07 23.81 -17.89
C LEU A 575 -25.81 23.04 -18.97
N GLU A 576 -25.44 23.24 -20.25
CA GLU A 576 -26.00 22.52 -21.39
C GLU A 576 -25.84 21.01 -21.25
N GLN A 577 -24.67 20.54 -20.77
CA GLN A 577 -24.43 19.12 -20.51
C GLN A 577 -25.27 18.60 -19.34
N LEU A 578 -25.50 19.41 -18.30
CA LEU A 578 -26.38 19.03 -17.19
C LEU A 578 -27.84 18.92 -17.66
N GLU A 579 -28.30 19.86 -18.52
CA GLU A 579 -29.65 19.80 -19.11
C GLU A 579 -29.84 18.55 -19.98
N GLU A 580 -28.85 18.21 -20.83
CA GLU A 580 -28.86 16.97 -21.63
C GLU A 580 -28.96 15.72 -20.77
N LEU A 581 -28.35 15.75 -19.57
CA LEU A 581 -28.39 14.64 -18.59
C LEU A 581 -29.63 14.68 -17.70
N SER A 582 -30.50 15.69 -17.85
CA SER A 582 -31.67 15.92 -16.98
C SER A 582 -31.27 16.06 -15.50
N LEU A 583 -30.18 16.78 -15.22
CA LEU A 583 -29.64 17.00 -13.88
C LEU A 583 -29.70 18.49 -13.50
N ALA A 584 -29.89 18.74 -12.20
CA ALA A 584 -29.76 20.05 -11.60
C ALA A 584 -28.82 19.97 -10.39
N LEU A 585 -28.05 21.05 -10.14
CA LEU A 585 -27.16 21.14 -8.98
C LEU A 585 -27.91 21.83 -7.82
N ASP A 586 -27.89 21.19 -6.66
CA ASP A 586 -28.33 21.78 -5.37
C ASP A 586 -27.10 21.87 -4.45
N VAL A 587 -26.26 22.88 -4.70
CA VAL A 587 -25.05 23.13 -3.91
C VAL A 587 -25.45 23.96 -2.69
N LYS A 588 -25.42 23.36 -1.51
CA LYS A 588 -25.57 24.08 -0.23
C LYS A 588 -24.28 24.84 0.05
N GLU A 589 -24.41 26.16 0.27
CA GLU A 589 -23.31 27.04 0.67
C GLU A 589 -22.78 26.69 2.07
#